data_d3096db951b5d634a44bbc1d58f53bf4
#
_entry.id   d3096db951b5d634a44bbc1d58f53bf4
#
_cell.length_a   1.000
_cell.length_b   1.000
_cell.length_c   1.000
_cell.angle_alpha   90.00
_cell.angle_beta   90.00
_cell.angle_gamma   90.00
#
_symmetry.space_group_name_H-M   'P 1'
#
loop_
_entity.id
_entity.type
_entity.pdbx_description
1 polymer ?
#
loop_
_entity_poly.entity_id
_entity_poly.type
_entity_poly.pdbx_seq_one_letter_code
_entity_poly.pdbx_strand_id
1 'polypeptide(L)'
;MVESMYGAGVQNDVMNDRVQKAFYDIAVSEDLRVAGMPRFEGVDEQDDKEAFKVAAIFEVFPEVTVGDLSAQEVEKVTAEVGDAEIDKTIEILRQQRTRFNHVEREAQNGDRVIIDFEGKIDGTPFDGGASQNYPFVLGNGQMLPEFEAGVLGLKAGESKDVEVNFPEDYHGKDVAGKQADFLVTLKKAEAAHVPAVD
;
A
#
# COMPACT_ATOMS: atom_id res chain seq x y z
N MET A 1 -40.39 33.99 -27.23
CA MET A 1 -39.51 32.89 -27.71
C MET A 1 -38.59 32.32 -26.60
N VAL A 2 -37.92 33.16 -25.79
CA VAL A 2 -37.11 32.68 -24.65
C VAL A 2 -37.96 32.07 -23.53
N GLU A 3 -39.08 32.68 -23.19
CA GLU A 3 -40.03 32.21 -22.17
C GLU A 3 -40.65 30.85 -22.49
N SER A 4 -40.93 30.57 -23.77
CA SER A 4 -41.52 29.29 -24.20
C SER A 4 -40.47 28.15 -24.30
N MET A 5 -39.19 28.46 -24.36
CA MET A 5 -38.12 27.46 -24.46
C MET A 5 -37.49 27.09 -23.10
N TYR A 6 -37.47 28.00 -22.16
CA TYR A 6 -36.81 27.81 -20.88
C TYR A 6 -37.71 27.95 -19.65
N GLY A 7 -38.93 28.45 -19.81
CA GLY A 7 -39.83 28.78 -18.70
C GLY A 7 -40.19 27.58 -17.82
N ALA A 8 -40.49 26.43 -18.42
CA ALA A 8 -40.79 25.20 -17.66
C ALA A 8 -39.59 24.65 -16.90
N GLY A 9 -38.39 24.74 -17.47
CA GLY A 9 -37.16 24.30 -16.81
C GLY A 9 -36.82 25.16 -15.60
N VAL A 10 -36.87 26.49 -15.78
CA VAL A 10 -36.59 27.44 -14.68
C VAL A 10 -37.63 27.34 -13.57
N GLN A 11 -38.93 27.11 -13.91
CA GLN A 11 -39.96 26.88 -12.90
C GLN A 11 -39.67 25.61 -12.07
N ASN A 12 -39.28 24.52 -12.71
CA ASN A 12 -38.94 23.28 -12.01
C ASN A 12 -37.70 23.45 -11.10
N ASP A 13 -36.69 24.16 -11.57
CA ASP A 13 -35.49 24.41 -10.78
C ASP A 13 -35.78 25.25 -9.52
N VAL A 14 -36.56 26.33 -9.70
CA VAL A 14 -36.98 27.19 -8.56
C VAL A 14 -37.87 26.42 -7.59
N MET A 15 -38.74 25.53 -8.10
CA MET A 15 -39.62 24.72 -7.28
C MET A 15 -38.80 23.72 -6.46
N ASN A 16 -37.86 23.01 -7.10
CA ASN A 16 -36.97 22.07 -6.43
C ASN A 16 -36.14 22.73 -5.34
N ASP A 17 -35.56 23.90 -5.62
CA ASP A 17 -34.80 24.67 -4.65
C ASP A 17 -35.66 25.06 -3.43
N ARG A 18 -36.89 25.50 -3.65
CA ARG A 18 -37.83 25.87 -2.57
C ARG A 18 -38.22 24.66 -1.73
N VAL A 19 -38.50 23.53 -2.36
CA VAL A 19 -38.87 22.27 -1.68
C VAL A 19 -37.70 21.78 -0.82
N GLN A 20 -36.50 21.74 -1.37
CA GLN A 20 -35.31 21.33 -0.64
C GLN A 20 -35.04 22.26 0.55
N LYS A 21 -35.09 23.57 0.35
CA LYS A 21 -34.90 24.54 1.42
C LYS A 21 -35.94 24.38 2.53
N ALA A 22 -37.22 24.28 2.19
CA ALA A 22 -38.27 24.06 3.18
C ALA A 22 -38.09 22.77 3.97
N PHE A 23 -37.67 21.69 3.30
CA PHE A 23 -37.33 20.43 3.96
C PHE A 23 -36.20 20.60 4.97
N TYR A 24 -35.09 21.25 4.58
CA TYR A 24 -33.96 21.49 5.48
C TYR A 24 -34.35 22.37 6.66
N ASP A 25 -35.13 23.43 6.44
CA ASP A 25 -35.56 24.30 7.51
C ASP A 25 -36.44 23.53 8.54
N ILE A 26 -37.30 22.63 8.08
CA ILE A 26 -38.14 21.77 8.94
C ILE A 26 -37.23 20.72 9.65
N ALA A 27 -36.36 20.06 8.92
CA ALA A 27 -35.47 19.05 9.50
C ALA A 27 -34.60 19.61 10.64
N VAL A 28 -34.13 20.86 10.49
CA VAL A 28 -33.35 21.54 11.52
C VAL A 28 -34.24 21.98 12.68
N SER A 29 -35.44 22.52 12.40
CA SER A 29 -36.36 23.00 13.47
C SER A 29 -36.90 21.87 14.34
N GLU A 30 -37.11 20.69 13.75
CA GLU A 30 -37.63 19.49 14.42
C GLU A 30 -36.51 18.55 14.93
N ASP A 31 -35.23 18.97 14.81
CA ASP A 31 -34.03 18.19 15.20
C ASP A 31 -34.00 16.75 14.59
N LEU A 32 -34.43 16.65 13.34
CA LEU A 32 -34.51 15.37 12.63
C LEU A 32 -33.13 14.96 12.11
N ARG A 33 -32.65 13.82 12.56
CA ARG A 33 -31.39 13.21 12.09
C ARG A 33 -31.64 12.40 10.83
N VAL A 34 -31.72 13.11 9.68
CA VAL A 34 -32.04 12.50 8.37
C VAL A 34 -30.91 11.58 7.91
N ALA A 35 -31.25 10.35 7.52
CA ALA A 35 -30.36 9.36 6.94
C ALA A 35 -30.64 9.24 5.43
N GLY A 36 -29.62 9.53 4.62
CA GLY A 36 -29.74 9.45 3.16
C GLY A 36 -30.42 10.67 2.53
N MET A 37 -30.83 10.53 1.28
CA MET A 37 -31.50 11.58 0.52
C MET A 37 -33.03 11.46 0.63
N PRO A 38 -33.78 12.56 0.90
CA PRO A 38 -35.21 12.56 0.91
C PRO A 38 -35.78 12.38 -0.51
N ARG A 39 -36.89 11.66 -0.63
CA ARG A 39 -37.68 11.57 -1.85
C ARG A 39 -38.88 12.46 -1.73
N PHE A 40 -39.09 13.32 -2.71
CA PHE A 40 -40.20 14.25 -2.75
C PHE A 40 -41.31 13.74 -3.69
N GLU A 41 -42.55 13.74 -3.23
CA GLU A 41 -43.74 13.36 -4.01
C GLU A 41 -44.78 14.50 -3.96
N GLY A 42 -45.35 14.81 -5.10
CA GLY A 42 -46.48 15.76 -5.15
C GLY A 42 -47.71 15.15 -4.49
N VAL A 43 -48.40 15.93 -3.69
CA VAL A 43 -49.67 15.52 -3.08
C VAL A 43 -50.84 16.11 -3.90
N ASP A 44 -51.61 15.22 -4.53
CA ASP A 44 -52.79 15.58 -5.37
C ASP A 44 -54.02 15.94 -4.52
N GLU A 45 -53.90 16.86 -3.57
CA GLU A 45 -55.08 17.45 -2.92
C GLU A 45 -55.34 18.85 -3.47
N GLN A 46 -56.30 18.96 -4.39
CA GLN A 46 -56.69 20.17 -5.12
C GLN A 46 -57.68 21.05 -4.35
N ASP A 47 -57.51 21.30 -3.08
CA ASP A 47 -58.41 22.20 -2.36
C ASP A 47 -57.95 23.67 -2.33
N ASP A 48 -56.72 23.95 -2.74
CA ASP A 48 -56.22 25.33 -2.77
C ASP A 48 -55.31 25.55 -3.99
N LYS A 49 -55.75 26.40 -4.92
CA LYS A 49 -55.01 26.69 -6.17
C LYS A 49 -53.73 27.52 -5.96
N GLU A 50 -53.53 28.03 -4.75
CA GLU A 50 -52.37 28.88 -4.40
C GLU A 50 -51.31 28.16 -3.56
N ALA A 51 -51.55 26.94 -3.04
CA ALA A 51 -50.62 26.21 -2.22
C ALA A 51 -50.14 24.93 -2.90
N PHE A 52 -48.82 24.81 -3.07
CA PHE A 52 -48.19 23.58 -3.56
C PHE A 52 -47.81 22.69 -2.36
N LYS A 53 -48.42 21.50 -2.28
CA LYS A 53 -48.17 20.54 -1.21
C LYS A 53 -47.20 19.45 -1.71
N VAL A 54 -46.17 19.20 -0.97
CA VAL A 54 -45.14 18.15 -1.23
C VAL A 54 -45.01 17.27 -0.02
N ALA A 55 -45.02 15.98 -0.23
CA ALA A 55 -44.62 15.01 0.78
C ALA A 55 -43.14 14.68 0.65
N ALA A 56 -42.39 14.81 1.73
CA ALA A 56 -41.03 14.36 1.79
C ALA A 56 -40.96 13.01 2.54
N ILE A 57 -40.43 11.97 1.89
CA ILE A 57 -40.24 10.64 2.45
C ILE A 57 -38.74 10.46 2.68
N PHE A 58 -38.37 10.20 3.92
CA PHE A 58 -36.98 10.05 4.31
C PHE A 58 -36.84 9.12 5.52
N GLU A 59 -35.64 8.59 5.71
CA GLU A 59 -35.28 7.79 6.88
C GLU A 59 -34.63 8.68 7.93
N VAL A 60 -34.77 8.32 9.19
CA VAL A 60 -34.10 8.99 10.31
C VAL A 60 -33.21 7.99 11.04
N PHE A 61 -32.08 8.48 11.52
CA PHE A 61 -31.24 7.65 12.38
C PHE A 61 -31.98 7.34 13.70
N PRO A 62 -31.96 6.08 14.13
CA PRO A 62 -32.60 5.73 15.41
C PRO A 62 -31.89 6.39 16.59
N GLU A 63 -32.63 6.59 17.67
CA GLU A 63 -32.01 6.94 18.96
C GLU A 63 -31.22 5.72 19.47
N VAL A 64 -29.92 5.87 19.56
CA VAL A 64 -29.03 4.84 20.09
C VAL A 64 -28.80 5.12 21.58
N THR A 65 -29.34 4.26 22.43
CA THR A 65 -29.00 4.25 23.85
C THR A 65 -27.82 3.31 24.06
N VAL A 66 -26.68 3.87 24.47
CA VAL A 66 -25.52 3.05 24.84
C VAL A 66 -25.81 2.41 26.20
N GLY A 67 -25.73 1.07 26.25
CA GLY A 67 -25.89 0.32 27.49
C GLY A 67 -24.77 0.65 28.52
N ASP A 68 -24.91 0.09 29.72
CA ASP A 68 -23.88 0.25 30.76
C ASP A 68 -22.55 -0.40 30.33
N LEU A 69 -21.52 0.39 30.12
CA LEU A 69 -20.18 -0.02 29.73
C LEU A 69 -19.27 -0.24 30.95
N SER A 70 -19.73 0.00 32.17
CA SER A 70 -18.91 -0.10 33.38
C SER A 70 -18.35 -1.50 33.64
N ALA A 71 -19.01 -2.53 33.11
CA ALA A 71 -18.58 -3.93 33.23
C ALA A 71 -17.70 -4.39 32.02
N GLN A 72 -17.45 -3.54 31.06
CA GLN A 72 -16.61 -3.88 29.90
C GLN A 72 -15.13 -3.62 30.24
N GLU A 73 -14.34 -4.68 30.15
CA GLU A 73 -12.88 -4.58 30.25
C GLU A 73 -12.31 -4.34 28.85
N VAL A 74 -11.52 -3.28 28.73
CA VAL A 74 -10.79 -2.97 27.50
C VAL A 74 -9.30 -3.11 27.77
N GLU A 75 -8.65 -3.98 27.03
CA GLU A 75 -7.21 -4.14 27.11
C GLU A 75 -6.53 -2.90 26.49
N LYS A 76 -5.83 -2.14 27.34
CA LYS A 76 -5.04 -0.99 26.90
C LYS A 76 -3.61 -1.45 26.62
N VAL A 77 -3.25 -1.52 25.37
CA VAL A 77 -1.84 -1.77 24.97
C VAL A 77 -1.01 -0.53 25.29
N THR A 78 -0.03 -0.69 26.17
CA THR A 78 0.96 0.34 26.47
C THR A 78 2.33 -0.12 25.99
N ALA A 79 3.07 0.76 25.35
CA ALA A 79 4.46 0.52 24.96
C ALA A 79 5.34 1.53 25.69
N GLU A 80 6.40 1.03 26.32
CA GLU A 80 7.46 1.87 26.88
C GLU A 80 8.63 1.87 25.89
N VAL A 81 9.08 3.07 25.52
CA VAL A 81 10.24 3.25 24.64
C VAL A 81 11.45 3.49 25.54
N GLY A 82 12.33 2.50 25.60
CA GLY A 82 13.59 2.58 26.32
C GLY A 82 14.77 2.98 25.43
N ASP A 83 15.94 3.10 26.03
CA ASP A 83 17.16 3.46 25.32
C ASP A 83 17.54 2.40 24.23
N ALA A 84 17.23 1.13 24.48
CA ALA A 84 17.48 0.06 23.52
C ALA A 84 16.69 0.21 22.21
N GLU A 85 15.42 0.65 22.30
CA GLU A 85 14.57 0.91 21.13
C GLU A 85 15.04 2.16 20.37
N ILE A 86 15.55 3.15 21.10
CA ILE A 86 16.14 4.36 20.51
C ILE A 86 17.41 3.99 19.75
N ASP A 87 18.33 3.25 20.38
CA ASP A 87 19.59 2.80 19.77
C ASP A 87 19.32 1.95 18.53
N LYS A 88 18.37 1.04 18.58
CA LYS A 88 17.95 0.23 17.44
C LYS A 88 17.43 1.09 16.28
N THR A 89 16.65 2.12 16.60
CA THR A 89 16.11 3.05 15.59
C THR A 89 17.22 3.87 14.96
N ILE A 90 18.16 4.36 15.76
CA ILE A 90 19.36 5.09 15.27
C ILE A 90 20.17 4.20 14.34
N GLU A 91 20.39 2.94 14.70
CA GLU A 91 21.15 2.00 13.86
C GLU A 91 20.43 1.75 12.51
N ILE A 92 19.11 1.58 12.51
CA ILE A 92 18.33 1.46 11.28
C ILE A 92 18.50 2.71 10.39
N LEU A 93 18.45 3.91 11.00
CA LEU A 93 18.64 5.16 10.26
C LEU A 93 20.06 5.31 9.70
N ARG A 94 21.07 4.85 10.45
CA ARG A 94 22.46 4.80 9.98
C ARG A 94 22.62 3.87 8.78
N GLN A 95 22.01 2.68 8.85
CA GLN A 95 22.04 1.71 7.76
C GLN A 95 21.34 2.25 6.50
N GLN A 96 20.22 2.96 6.63
CA GLN A 96 19.56 3.62 5.51
C GLN A 96 20.41 4.70 4.84
N ARG A 97 21.34 5.31 5.59
CA ARG A 97 22.27 6.34 5.09
C ARG A 97 23.63 5.77 4.68
N THR A 98 23.76 4.45 4.61
CA THR A 98 24.99 3.79 4.15
C THR A 98 25.38 4.26 2.76
N ARG A 99 26.63 4.65 2.61
CA ARG A 99 27.26 4.95 1.32
C ARG A 99 28.06 3.74 0.87
N PHE A 100 28.05 3.47 -0.42
CA PHE A 100 28.76 2.37 -1.01
C PHE A 100 29.89 2.91 -1.89
N ASN A 101 31.13 2.54 -1.55
CA ASN A 101 32.33 2.97 -2.26
C ASN A 101 32.92 1.79 -3.05
N HIS A 102 33.28 2.03 -4.30
CA HIS A 102 33.90 1.02 -5.14
C HIS A 102 35.19 0.47 -4.50
N VAL A 103 35.35 -0.84 -4.57
CA VAL A 103 36.53 -1.54 -4.08
C VAL A 103 37.03 -2.56 -5.11
N GLU A 104 38.37 -2.74 -5.19
CA GLU A 104 39.02 -3.67 -6.11
C GLU A 104 39.43 -5.01 -5.43
N ARG A 105 38.96 -5.22 -4.21
CA ARG A 105 39.21 -6.48 -3.46
C ARG A 105 38.10 -7.50 -3.75
N GLU A 106 38.30 -8.72 -3.25
CA GLU A 106 37.28 -9.76 -3.23
C GLU A 106 36.01 -9.29 -2.48
N ALA A 107 34.84 -9.69 -2.99
CA ALA A 107 33.55 -9.38 -2.40
C ALA A 107 33.39 -10.05 -1.03
N GLN A 108 32.92 -9.28 -0.06
CA GLN A 108 32.73 -9.70 1.34
C GLN A 108 31.28 -9.45 1.78
N ASN A 109 30.88 -10.13 2.88
CA ASN A 109 29.58 -9.85 3.48
C ASN A 109 29.44 -8.37 3.85
N GLY A 110 28.28 -7.79 3.56
CA GLY A 110 27.98 -6.36 3.74
C GLY A 110 28.34 -5.50 2.54
N ASP A 111 29.07 -6.02 1.54
CA ASP A 111 29.33 -5.27 0.31
C ASP A 111 28.07 -5.27 -0.58
N ARG A 112 27.83 -4.16 -1.24
CA ARG A 112 26.89 -4.11 -2.37
C ARG A 112 27.60 -4.60 -3.62
N VAL A 113 27.09 -5.64 -4.22
CA VAL A 113 27.64 -6.22 -5.45
C VAL A 113 26.69 -5.93 -6.61
N ILE A 114 27.26 -5.76 -7.80
CA ILE A 114 26.53 -5.69 -9.06
C ILE A 114 26.97 -6.88 -9.89
N ILE A 115 26.01 -7.75 -10.22
CA ILE A 115 26.24 -8.99 -10.92
C ILE A 115 25.43 -9.09 -12.21
N ASP A 116 25.93 -9.91 -13.13
CA ASP A 116 25.13 -10.52 -14.18
C ASP A 116 24.97 -11.99 -13.82
N PHE A 117 23.81 -12.56 -14.08
CA PHE A 117 23.60 -13.99 -13.89
C PHE A 117 22.67 -14.57 -14.94
N GLU A 118 22.92 -15.86 -15.27
CA GLU A 118 22.10 -16.65 -16.16
C GLU A 118 21.91 -18.05 -15.55
N GLY A 119 20.67 -18.39 -15.21
CA GLY A 119 20.26 -19.65 -14.60
C GLY A 119 19.62 -20.59 -15.60
N LYS A 120 19.91 -21.88 -15.45
CA LYS A 120 19.34 -22.96 -16.24
C LYS A 120 18.92 -24.10 -15.35
N ILE A 121 17.77 -24.70 -15.65
CA ILE A 121 17.31 -25.97 -15.05
C ILE A 121 17.41 -27.05 -16.12
N ASP A 122 18.13 -28.11 -15.85
CA ASP A 122 18.40 -29.19 -16.81
C ASP A 122 18.93 -28.66 -18.16
N GLY A 123 19.76 -27.61 -18.12
CA GLY A 123 20.34 -26.97 -19.31
C GLY A 123 19.39 -26.01 -20.04
N THR A 124 18.14 -25.83 -19.59
CA THR A 124 17.14 -24.96 -20.22
C THR A 124 16.98 -23.67 -19.42
N PRO A 125 17.11 -22.48 -20.05
CA PRO A 125 16.81 -21.22 -19.41
C PRO A 125 15.34 -21.16 -18.94
N PHE A 126 15.09 -20.50 -17.83
CA PHE A 126 13.74 -20.32 -17.29
C PHE A 126 13.43 -18.84 -17.06
N ASP A 127 12.14 -18.51 -16.97
CA ASP A 127 11.70 -17.13 -16.77
C ASP A 127 12.11 -16.61 -15.39
N GLY A 128 12.72 -15.41 -15.35
CA GLY A 128 13.32 -14.84 -14.13
C GLY A 128 14.69 -15.41 -13.76
N GLY A 129 15.22 -16.40 -14.51
CA GLY A 129 16.54 -17.00 -14.26
C GLY A 129 17.73 -16.14 -14.71
N ALA A 130 17.53 -15.06 -15.45
CA ALA A 130 18.62 -14.22 -15.95
C ALA A 130 18.39 -12.73 -15.64
N SER A 131 19.46 -12.03 -15.27
CA SER A 131 19.45 -10.58 -15.12
C SER A 131 20.84 -9.99 -15.35
N GLN A 132 20.86 -8.73 -15.76
CA GLN A 132 22.09 -7.96 -15.95
C GLN A 132 22.14 -6.75 -15.02
N ASN A 133 23.33 -6.45 -14.52
CA ASN A 133 23.58 -5.33 -13.60
C ASN A 133 22.67 -5.37 -12.37
N TYR A 134 22.39 -6.55 -11.84
CA TYR A 134 21.55 -6.72 -10.67
C TYR A 134 22.31 -6.36 -9.39
N PRO A 135 21.85 -5.32 -8.64
CA PRO A 135 22.50 -4.91 -7.40
C PRO A 135 21.87 -5.63 -6.20
N PHE A 136 22.68 -6.14 -5.29
CA PHE A 136 22.22 -6.60 -3.98
C PHE A 136 23.35 -6.50 -2.94
N VAL A 137 23.00 -6.65 -1.66
CA VAL A 137 23.97 -6.62 -0.56
C VAL A 137 24.21 -8.04 -0.07
N LEU A 138 25.47 -8.48 -0.14
CA LEU A 138 25.87 -9.82 0.30
C LEU A 138 25.64 -10.02 1.81
N GLY A 139 25.04 -11.13 2.18
CA GLY A 139 24.77 -11.48 3.57
C GLY A 139 23.47 -10.93 4.15
N ASN A 140 22.65 -10.22 3.34
CA ASN A 140 21.35 -9.71 3.78
C ASN A 140 20.19 -10.69 3.55
N GLY A 141 20.43 -11.87 2.99
CA GLY A 141 19.40 -12.87 2.70
C GLY A 141 18.43 -12.44 1.60
N GLN A 142 18.88 -11.57 0.68
CA GLN A 142 18.10 -11.14 -0.47
C GLN A 142 18.06 -12.22 -1.56
N MET A 143 19.10 -13.02 -1.63
CA MET A 143 19.24 -14.15 -2.54
C MET A 143 19.31 -15.47 -1.75
N LEU A 144 19.17 -16.60 -2.44
CA LEU A 144 19.34 -17.91 -1.80
C LEU A 144 20.76 -18.05 -1.22
N PRO A 145 20.94 -18.74 -0.08
CA PRO A 145 22.24 -18.82 0.60
C PRO A 145 23.36 -19.37 -0.28
N GLU A 146 23.06 -20.38 -1.10
CA GLU A 146 24.03 -20.98 -2.02
C GLU A 146 24.47 -19.97 -3.09
N PHE A 147 23.54 -19.14 -3.56
CA PHE A 147 23.84 -18.09 -4.54
C PHE A 147 24.73 -17.00 -3.93
N GLU A 148 24.44 -16.52 -2.72
CA GLU A 148 25.27 -15.53 -2.01
C GLU A 148 26.65 -16.09 -1.73
N ALA A 149 26.75 -17.37 -1.30
CA ALA A 149 28.02 -18.05 -1.09
C ALA A 149 28.86 -18.23 -2.37
N GLY A 150 28.16 -18.34 -3.51
CA GLY A 150 28.80 -18.41 -4.81
C GLY A 150 29.49 -17.11 -5.23
N VAL A 151 28.90 -15.96 -4.87
CA VAL A 151 29.43 -14.62 -5.18
C VAL A 151 30.50 -14.18 -4.21
N LEU A 152 30.45 -14.69 -2.98
CA LEU A 152 31.43 -14.37 -1.94
C LEU A 152 32.86 -14.77 -2.38
N GLY A 153 33.81 -13.86 -2.24
CA GLY A 153 35.21 -14.06 -2.61
C GLY A 153 35.54 -13.82 -4.08
N LEU A 154 34.56 -13.52 -4.94
CA LEU A 154 34.84 -13.14 -6.33
C LEU A 154 35.42 -11.73 -6.42
N LYS A 155 36.26 -11.51 -7.42
CA LYS A 155 36.73 -10.20 -7.84
C LYS A 155 35.91 -9.69 -9.02
N ALA A 156 35.89 -8.37 -9.20
CA ALA A 156 35.26 -7.75 -10.34
C ALA A 156 35.82 -8.31 -11.66
N GLY A 157 34.92 -8.76 -12.54
CA GLY A 157 35.22 -9.44 -13.81
C GLY A 157 35.31 -10.95 -13.73
N GLU A 158 35.30 -11.57 -12.55
CA GLU A 158 35.30 -13.01 -12.39
C GLU A 158 33.89 -13.61 -12.52
N SER A 159 33.81 -14.80 -13.08
CA SER A 159 32.60 -15.58 -13.23
C SER A 159 32.72 -16.92 -12.52
N LYS A 160 31.61 -17.43 -12.00
CA LYS A 160 31.55 -18.73 -11.33
C LYS A 160 30.22 -19.40 -11.58
N ASP A 161 30.29 -20.72 -11.76
CA ASP A 161 29.09 -21.55 -11.78
C ASP A 161 28.67 -21.86 -10.35
N VAL A 162 27.39 -21.65 -10.06
CA VAL A 162 26.79 -21.82 -8.74
C VAL A 162 25.55 -22.70 -8.86
N GLU A 163 25.57 -23.82 -8.17
CA GLU A 163 24.39 -24.68 -8.05
C GLU A 163 23.50 -24.17 -6.92
N VAL A 164 22.23 -23.98 -7.21
CA VAL A 164 21.23 -23.44 -6.29
C VAL A 164 20.04 -24.39 -6.21
N ASN A 165 19.64 -24.75 -5.00
CA ASN A 165 18.47 -25.57 -4.76
C ASN A 165 17.30 -24.68 -4.33
N PHE A 166 16.26 -24.63 -5.13
CA PHE A 166 15.05 -23.92 -4.75
C PHE A 166 14.24 -24.74 -3.73
N PRO A 167 13.86 -24.16 -2.59
CA PRO A 167 13.02 -24.85 -1.62
C PRO A 167 11.63 -25.18 -2.20
N GLU A 168 10.94 -26.20 -1.64
CA GLU A 168 9.64 -26.64 -2.13
C GLU A 168 8.54 -25.56 -1.98
N ASP A 169 8.67 -24.67 -1.00
CA ASP A 169 7.78 -23.55 -0.71
C ASP A 169 8.19 -22.25 -1.42
N TYR A 170 9.10 -22.32 -2.39
CA TYR A 170 9.52 -21.15 -3.13
C TYR A 170 8.34 -20.53 -3.90
N HIS A 171 8.25 -19.18 -3.88
CA HIS A 171 7.14 -18.44 -4.48
C HIS A 171 6.96 -18.67 -5.99
N GLY A 172 8.03 -19.00 -6.72
CA GLY A 172 8.01 -19.37 -8.14
C GLY A 172 7.68 -20.85 -8.31
N LYS A 173 6.44 -21.19 -8.57
CA LYS A 173 5.95 -22.60 -8.68
C LYS A 173 6.68 -23.42 -9.75
N ASP A 174 7.17 -22.77 -10.79
CA ASP A 174 7.84 -23.45 -11.92
C ASP A 174 9.26 -23.92 -11.57
N VAL A 175 9.86 -23.34 -10.54
CA VAL A 175 11.22 -23.63 -10.09
C VAL A 175 11.27 -24.25 -8.69
N ALA A 176 10.18 -24.24 -7.93
CA ALA A 176 10.10 -24.80 -6.58
C ALA A 176 10.52 -26.27 -6.56
N GLY A 177 11.39 -26.64 -5.60
CA GLY A 177 11.94 -28.00 -5.43
C GLY A 177 12.92 -28.43 -6.51
N LYS A 178 13.33 -27.53 -7.43
CA LYS A 178 14.29 -27.85 -8.50
C LYS A 178 15.68 -27.31 -8.19
N GLN A 179 16.67 -27.95 -8.78
CA GLN A 179 18.04 -27.47 -8.82
C GLN A 179 18.27 -26.66 -10.11
N ALA A 180 18.97 -25.55 -9.99
CA ALA A 180 19.36 -24.72 -11.12
C ALA A 180 20.86 -24.39 -11.08
N ASP A 181 21.47 -24.37 -12.24
CA ASP A 181 22.85 -23.96 -12.44
C ASP A 181 22.89 -22.51 -12.89
N PHE A 182 23.54 -21.65 -12.11
CA PHE A 182 23.71 -20.24 -12.40
C PHE A 182 25.14 -19.92 -12.80
N LEU A 183 25.34 -19.34 -13.96
CA LEU A 183 26.60 -18.65 -14.28
C LEU A 183 26.48 -17.23 -13.74
N VAL A 184 27.26 -16.90 -12.73
CA VAL A 184 27.26 -15.58 -12.07
C VAL A 184 28.56 -14.87 -12.39
N THR A 185 28.47 -13.62 -12.84
CA THR A 185 29.62 -12.75 -13.13
C THR A 185 29.56 -11.52 -12.22
N LEU A 186 30.58 -11.32 -11.38
CA LEU A 186 30.70 -10.13 -10.55
C LEU A 186 31.22 -8.96 -11.41
N LYS A 187 30.42 -7.92 -11.59
CA LYS A 187 30.83 -6.71 -12.32
C LYS A 187 31.50 -5.67 -11.45
N LYS A 188 30.97 -5.51 -10.24
CA LYS A 188 31.44 -4.47 -9.32
C LYS A 188 31.18 -4.87 -7.89
N ALA A 189 32.14 -4.62 -7.01
CA ALA A 189 31.97 -4.68 -5.58
C ALA A 189 32.12 -3.28 -4.96
N GLU A 190 31.27 -2.97 -3.99
CA GLU A 190 31.25 -1.68 -3.30
C GLU A 190 31.13 -1.92 -1.79
N ALA A 191 32.13 -1.47 -1.05
CA ALA A 191 32.13 -1.59 0.41
C ALA A 191 31.13 -0.62 1.04
N ALA A 192 30.37 -1.12 2.01
CA ALA A 192 29.45 -0.31 2.80
C ALA A 192 30.21 0.60 3.76
N HIS A 193 29.86 1.88 3.77
CA HIS A 193 30.32 2.85 4.77
C HIS A 193 29.11 3.40 5.53
N VAL A 194 28.89 2.89 6.72
CA VAL A 194 27.84 3.34 7.63
C VAL A 194 28.32 4.61 8.33
N PRO A 195 27.59 5.75 8.23
CA PRO A 195 28.02 6.99 8.86
C PRO A 195 28.01 6.86 10.39
N ALA A 196 28.92 7.57 11.06
CA ALA A 196 28.87 7.71 12.51
C ALA A 196 27.66 8.56 12.93
N VAL A 197 27.26 8.45 14.19
CA VAL A 197 26.28 9.36 14.80
C VAL A 197 27.02 10.63 15.17
N ASP A 198 26.60 11.77 14.64
CA ASP A 198 27.10 13.12 14.91
C ASP A 198 26.09 13.98 15.64
#